data_995a6df1fd51a78d320a89f6b39b76d2
#
_entry.id   995a6df1fd51a78d320a89f6b39b76d2
#
_cell.length_a   1.000
_cell.length_b   1.000
_cell.length_c   1.000
_cell.angle_alpha   90.00
_cell.angle_beta   90.00
_cell.angle_gamma   90.00
#
_symmetry.space_group_name_H-M   'P 1'
#
loop_
_entity.id
_entity.type
_entity.pdbx_description
1 polymer ?
#
loop_
_entity_poly.entity_id
_entity_poly.type
_entity_poly.pdbx_seq_one_letter_code
_entity_poly.pdbx_strand_id
1 'polypeptide(L)'
;LNYQLAQADDKTAIFENWCDFLNYFDASVNVQLSFINQGSQQEQAARAIHIPPQNDDFNSIRTEYSDMLKSQLAKGNNGLVKHKYITFSIEADNPAAARARLSRIETDVLNNFKVLGVSAHPLSGYERLKVLHGVFHPAGEPFSFSYDWLTPTGLTTKDFIAPSSFKFGEGRYFAMGKKTGAVSFLEILAPELN
;
A
#
# COMPACT_ATOMS: atom_id res chain seq x y z
N LEU A 1 -12.52 -7.00 2.79
CA LEU A 1 -13.81 -6.99 3.47
C LEU A 1 -14.79 -6.13 2.68
N ASN A 2 -15.85 -6.72 2.20
CA ASN A 2 -16.85 -5.99 1.40
C ASN A 2 -18.02 -5.55 2.29
N TYR A 3 -17.72 -4.64 3.22
CA TYR A 3 -18.65 -4.13 4.22
C TYR A 3 -19.98 -3.63 3.61
N GLN A 4 -19.93 -3.00 2.44
CA GLN A 4 -21.13 -2.47 1.79
C GLN A 4 -22.13 -3.55 1.36
N LEU A 5 -21.65 -4.75 1.00
CA LEU A 5 -22.48 -5.87 0.55
C LEU A 5 -22.86 -6.83 1.68
N ALA A 6 -22.35 -6.63 2.90
CA ALA A 6 -22.65 -7.46 4.05
C ALA A 6 -24.07 -7.21 4.55
N GLN A 7 -24.72 -8.23 5.14
CA GLN A 7 -25.99 -8.10 5.83
C GLN A 7 -25.84 -7.28 7.12
N ALA A 8 -26.94 -6.82 7.71
CA ALA A 8 -26.92 -5.94 8.88
C ALA A 8 -26.17 -6.56 10.07
N ASP A 9 -26.42 -7.82 10.37
CA ASP A 9 -25.79 -8.54 11.48
C ASP A 9 -24.29 -8.74 11.23
N ASP A 10 -23.90 -9.04 9.98
CA ASP A 10 -22.49 -9.16 9.58
C ASP A 10 -21.78 -7.81 9.69
N LYS A 11 -22.44 -6.70 9.36
CA LYS A 11 -21.86 -5.34 9.50
C LYS A 11 -21.55 -5.03 10.95
N THR A 12 -22.45 -5.38 11.85
CA THR A 12 -22.22 -5.18 13.29
C THR A 12 -21.04 -6.00 13.78
N ALA A 13 -21.00 -7.29 13.45
CA ALA A 13 -19.88 -8.17 13.80
C ALA A 13 -18.53 -7.70 13.23
N ILE A 14 -18.52 -7.22 11.98
CA ILE A 14 -17.31 -6.64 11.36
C ILE A 14 -16.86 -5.40 12.11
N PHE A 15 -17.80 -4.53 12.51
CA PHE A 15 -17.48 -3.30 13.24
C PHE A 15 -16.95 -3.61 14.63
N GLU A 16 -17.59 -4.51 15.38
CA GLU A 16 -17.13 -4.96 16.70
C GLU A 16 -15.73 -5.54 16.64
N ASN A 17 -15.47 -6.47 15.72
CA ASN A 17 -14.13 -7.05 15.52
C ASN A 17 -13.07 -6.00 15.14
N TRP A 18 -13.48 -4.96 14.40
CA TRP A 18 -12.58 -3.86 14.08
C TRP A 18 -12.28 -2.98 15.30
N CYS A 19 -13.26 -2.72 16.15
CA CYS A 19 -13.06 -2.04 17.43
C CYS A 19 -12.14 -2.84 18.35
N ASP A 20 -12.35 -4.14 18.46
CA ASP A 20 -11.50 -5.03 19.25
C ASP A 20 -10.06 -5.04 18.75
N PHE A 21 -9.88 -5.05 17.43
CA PHE A 21 -8.56 -4.92 16.83
C PHE A 21 -7.86 -3.60 17.19
N LEU A 22 -8.57 -2.48 17.17
CA LEU A 22 -7.99 -1.19 17.55
C LEU A 22 -7.69 -1.11 19.05
N ASN A 23 -8.54 -1.71 19.89
CA ASN A 23 -8.37 -1.76 21.34
C ASN A 23 -7.27 -2.73 21.79
N TYR A 24 -6.78 -3.60 20.90
CA TYR A 24 -5.64 -4.49 21.18
C TYR A 24 -4.35 -3.70 21.49
N PHE A 25 -4.19 -2.53 20.88
CA PHE A 25 -2.98 -1.75 21.04
C PHE A 25 -3.04 -0.90 22.32
N ASP A 26 -2.08 -1.09 23.20
CA ASP A 26 -1.89 -0.26 24.37
C ASP A 26 -1.13 1.05 24.03
N ALA A 27 -1.07 1.97 25.01
CA ALA A 27 -0.42 3.28 24.84
C ALA A 27 1.10 3.21 24.54
N SER A 28 1.73 2.05 24.68
CA SER A 28 3.15 1.84 24.40
C SER A 28 3.43 1.46 22.93
N VAL A 29 2.39 1.27 22.15
CA VAL A 29 2.49 0.93 20.72
C VAL A 29 1.98 2.09 19.89
N ASN A 30 2.84 2.67 19.07
CA ASN A 30 2.40 3.65 18.09
C ASN A 30 1.91 2.91 16.83
N VAL A 31 0.70 3.24 16.40
CA VAL A 31 0.07 2.61 15.22
C VAL A 31 -0.23 3.67 14.17
N GLN A 32 0.11 3.38 12.93
CA GLN A 32 -0.18 4.22 11.77
C GLN A 32 -0.90 3.42 10.70
N LEU A 33 -2.05 3.89 10.27
CA LEU A 33 -2.76 3.40 9.10
C LEU A 33 -2.39 4.26 7.89
N SER A 34 -1.94 3.63 6.82
CA SER A 34 -1.57 4.33 5.59
C SER A 34 -2.38 3.79 4.41
N PHE A 35 -2.96 4.71 3.65
CA PHE A 35 -3.69 4.42 2.42
C PHE A 35 -2.94 5.07 1.26
N ILE A 36 -2.36 4.26 0.38
CA ILE A 36 -1.54 4.75 -0.71
C ILE A 36 -2.19 4.32 -2.03
N ASN A 37 -2.56 5.28 -2.85
CA ASN A 37 -2.99 5.04 -4.21
C ASN A 37 -1.78 5.16 -5.14
N GLN A 38 -1.40 4.07 -5.76
CA GLN A 38 -0.33 4.05 -6.75
C GLN A 38 -0.90 3.80 -8.13
N GLY A 39 -0.33 4.44 -9.16
CA GLY A 39 -0.65 4.11 -10.53
C GLY A 39 -0.38 2.62 -10.75
N SER A 40 -1.38 1.86 -11.19
CA SER A 40 -1.11 0.53 -11.68
C SER A 40 -0.14 0.68 -12.84
N GLN A 41 0.92 -0.12 -12.88
CA GLN A 41 1.69 -0.25 -14.11
C GLN A 41 0.72 -0.87 -15.13
N GLN A 42 0.13 -0.03 -15.97
CA GLN A 42 -0.86 -0.45 -16.97
C GLN A 42 -0.36 -1.62 -17.81
N GLU A 43 0.95 -1.70 -18.02
CA GLU A 43 1.57 -2.83 -18.69
C GLU A 43 1.49 -4.15 -17.90
N GLN A 44 1.61 -4.14 -16.57
CA GLN A 44 1.50 -5.38 -15.77
C GLN A 44 0.04 -5.83 -15.66
N ALA A 45 -0.89 -4.90 -15.50
CA ALA A 45 -2.32 -5.20 -15.52
C ALA A 45 -2.76 -5.67 -16.92
N ALA A 46 -2.26 -5.06 -17.97
CA ALA A 46 -2.52 -5.49 -19.35
C ALA A 46 -1.95 -6.87 -19.67
N ARG A 47 -0.79 -7.21 -19.11
CA ARG A 47 -0.20 -8.58 -19.25
C ARG A 47 -1.00 -9.62 -18.47
N ALA A 48 -1.56 -9.27 -17.31
CA ALA A 48 -2.40 -10.17 -16.52
C ALA A 48 -3.74 -10.50 -17.20
N ILE A 49 -4.19 -9.65 -18.16
CA ILE A 49 -5.44 -9.84 -18.92
C ILE A 49 -5.11 -10.30 -20.36
N HIS A 50 -4.06 -11.03 -20.55
CA HIS A 50 -3.76 -11.63 -21.84
C HIS A 50 -4.37 -13.03 -21.92
N ILE A 51 -5.39 -13.19 -22.80
CA ILE A 51 -5.92 -14.50 -23.13
C ILE A 51 -5.09 -15.02 -24.31
N PRO A 52 -4.32 -16.11 -24.13
CA PRO A 52 -3.47 -16.60 -25.20
C PRO A 52 -4.30 -17.13 -26.37
N PRO A 53 -3.85 -16.94 -27.61
CA PRO A 53 -4.51 -17.51 -28.78
C PRO A 53 -4.47 -19.04 -28.72
N GLN A 54 -5.52 -19.68 -29.23
CA GLN A 54 -5.65 -21.11 -29.32
C GLN A 54 -5.79 -21.52 -30.80
N ASN A 55 -5.62 -22.81 -31.09
CA ASN A 55 -5.75 -23.32 -32.42
C ASN A 55 -7.23 -23.60 -32.79
N ASP A 56 -8.04 -22.51 -32.80
CA ASP A 56 -9.46 -22.51 -33.15
C ASP A 56 -9.84 -21.17 -33.79
N ASP A 57 -11.09 -21.05 -34.29
CA ASP A 57 -11.57 -19.87 -35.01
C ASP A 57 -12.00 -18.71 -34.10
N PHE A 58 -11.82 -18.83 -32.75
CA PHE A 58 -12.32 -17.84 -31.77
C PHE A 58 -11.26 -16.83 -31.29
N ASN A 59 -10.15 -16.71 -31.96
CA ASN A 59 -9.08 -15.80 -31.56
C ASN A 59 -9.46 -14.31 -31.66
N SER A 60 -10.32 -13.96 -32.62
CA SER A 60 -10.88 -12.61 -32.72
C SER A 60 -11.72 -12.24 -31.50
N ILE A 61 -12.54 -13.17 -31.00
CA ILE A 61 -13.38 -12.98 -29.81
C ILE A 61 -12.50 -12.87 -28.54
N ARG A 62 -11.42 -13.67 -28.42
CA ARG A 62 -10.47 -13.57 -27.31
C ARG A 62 -9.78 -12.22 -27.27
N THR A 63 -9.41 -11.70 -28.42
CA THR A 63 -8.78 -10.38 -28.54
C THR A 63 -9.75 -9.28 -28.12
N GLU A 64 -10.96 -9.28 -28.67
CA GLU A 64 -12.01 -8.31 -28.33
C GLU A 64 -12.36 -8.35 -26.85
N TYR A 65 -12.50 -9.53 -26.26
CA TYR A 65 -12.76 -9.70 -24.83
C TYR A 65 -11.61 -9.20 -23.95
N SER A 66 -10.36 -9.47 -24.34
CA SER A 66 -9.18 -8.95 -23.67
C SER A 66 -9.13 -7.43 -23.72
N ASP A 67 -9.47 -6.82 -24.83
CA ASP A 67 -9.46 -5.37 -25.00
C ASP A 67 -10.62 -4.70 -24.25
N MET A 68 -11.78 -5.36 -24.21
CA MET A 68 -12.89 -4.93 -23.36
C MET A 68 -12.51 -4.93 -21.88
N LEU A 69 -11.87 -6.00 -21.37
CA LEU A 69 -11.42 -6.09 -19.99
C LEU A 69 -10.37 -5.04 -19.66
N LYS A 70 -9.40 -4.80 -20.53
CA LYS A 70 -8.40 -3.73 -20.39
C LYS A 70 -9.07 -2.35 -20.31
N SER A 71 -10.06 -2.11 -21.19
CA SER A 71 -10.84 -0.86 -21.20
C SER A 71 -11.65 -0.68 -19.92
N GLN A 72 -12.26 -1.74 -19.39
CA GLN A 72 -13.01 -1.68 -18.13
C GLN A 72 -12.09 -1.40 -16.93
N LEU A 73 -10.92 -2.02 -16.87
CA LEU A 73 -9.91 -1.73 -15.85
C LEU A 73 -9.41 -0.28 -15.91
N ALA A 74 -9.21 0.24 -17.10
CA ALA A 74 -8.80 1.63 -17.30
C ALA A 74 -9.88 2.64 -16.83
N LYS A 75 -11.15 2.30 -16.97
CA LYS A 75 -12.29 3.12 -16.54
C LYS A 75 -12.58 3.01 -15.03
N GLY A 76 -12.34 1.85 -14.42
CA GLY A 76 -12.84 1.54 -13.08
C GLY A 76 -12.18 2.30 -11.94
N ASN A 77 -10.87 2.60 -12.00
CA ASN A 77 -10.10 3.22 -10.90
C ASN A 77 -9.09 4.28 -11.38
N ASN A 78 -9.29 4.88 -12.53
CA ASN A 78 -8.31 5.79 -13.15
C ASN A 78 -6.89 5.19 -13.21
N GLY A 79 -6.76 3.86 -13.30
CA GLY A 79 -5.49 3.16 -13.24
C GLY A 79 -4.78 3.19 -11.88
N LEU A 80 -5.50 3.49 -10.80
CA LEU A 80 -4.95 3.51 -9.44
C LEU A 80 -5.27 2.22 -8.68
N VAL A 81 -4.27 1.66 -8.02
CA VAL A 81 -4.42 0.57 -7.05
C VAL A 81 -4.27 1.13 -5.64
N LYS A 82 -5.26 0.85 -4.79
CA LYS A 82 -5.25 1.26 -3.39
C LYS A 82 -4.56 0.20 -2.54
N HIS A 83 -3.43 0.58 -1.98
CA HIS A 83 -2.72 -0.21 -0.97
C HIS A 83 -3.06 0.31 0.43
N LYS A 84 -3.19 -0.62 1.37
CA LYS A 84 -3.46 -0.33 2.78
C LYS A 84 -2.34 -0.93 3.60
N TYR A 85 -1.71 -0.13 4.45
CA TYR A 85 -0.62 -0.56 5.30
C TYR A 85 -0.91 -0.22 6.75
N ILE A 86 -0.53 -1.12 7.64
CA ILE A 86 -0.46 -0.86 9.07
C ILE A 86 1.02 -0.87 9.45
N THR A 87 1.46 0.20 10.07
CA THR A 87 2.80 0.29 10.64
C THR A 87 2.65 0.45 12.14
N PHE A 88 3.36 -0.37 12.90
CA PHE A 88 3.43 -0.25 14.34
C PHE A 88 4.88 -0.12 14.79
N SER A 89 5.10 0.63 15.85
CA SER A 89 6.42 0.84 16.45
C SER A 89 6.31 0.86 17.98
N ILE A 90 7.39 0.45 18.60
CA ILE A 90 7.52 0.38 20.06
C ILE A 90 8.86 0.98 20.48
N GLU A 91 8.94 1.41 21.72
CA GLU A 91 10.21 1.71 22.40
C GLU A 91 10.71 0.46 23.12
N ALA A 92 12.00 0.21 23.08
CA ALA A 92 12.64 -0.92 23.75
C ALA A 92 14.12 -0.61 24.05
N ASP A 93 14.62 -1.19 25.13
CA ASP A 93 16.00 -0.96 25.61
C ASP A 93 17.07 -1.53 24.68
N ASN A 94 16.74 -2.55 23.92
CA ASN A 94 17.67 -3.21 23.01
C ASN A 94 16.97 -3.89 21.83
N PRO A 95 17.71 -4.17 20.74
CA PRO A 95 17.12 -4.78 19.53
C PRO A 95 16.52 -6.18 19.76
N ALA A 96 17.05 -6.97 20.70
CA ALA A 96 16.54 -8.30 20.97
C ALA A 96 15.15 -8.26 21.64
N ALA A 97 14.98 -7.38 22.63
CA ALA A 97 13.70 -7.14 23.28
C ALA A 97 12.68 -6.55 22.29
N ALA A 98 13.11 -5.60 21.45
CA ALA A 98 12.28 -5.03 20.40
C ALA A 98 11.77 -6.11 19.43
N ARG A 99 12.67 -6.98 18.96
CA ARG A 99 12.33 -8.06 18.02
C ARG A 99 11.29 -9.01 18.61
N ALA A 100 11.50 -9.47 19.85
CA ALA A 100 10.59 -10.40 20.52
C ALA A 100 9.17 -9.80 20.63
N ARG A 101 9.08 -8.54 21.06
CA ARG A 101 7.79 -7.84 21.21
C ARG A 101 7.12 -7.56 19.88
N LEU A 102 7.86 -7.08 18.87
CA LEU A 102 7.34 -6.82 17.54
C LEU A 102 6.84 -8.10 16.85
N SER A 103 7.55 -9.23 16.98
CA SER A 103 7.10 -10.51 16.42
C SER A 103 5.82 -11.01 17.07
N ARG A 104 5.62 -10.75 18.37
CA ARG A 104 4.36 -11.06 19.04
C ARG A 104 3.22 -10.21 18.49
N ILE A 105 3.40 -8.89 18.42
CA ILE A 105 2.40 -7.96 17.87
C ILE A 105 2.06 -8.35 16.43
N GLU A 106 3.05 -8.67 15.60
CA GLU A 106 2.86 -9.13 14.22
C GLU A 106 1.95 -10.36 14.18
N THR A 107 2.22 -11.37 14.99
CA THR A 107 1.42 -12.60 15.06
C THR A 107 -0.02 -12.30 15.47
N ASP A 108 -0.21 -11.48 16.49
CA ASP A 108 -1.53 -11.12 16.99
C ASP A 108 -2.32 -10.31 15.97
N VAL A 109 -1.68 -9.36 15.28
CA VAL A 109 -2.27 -8.57 14.19
C VAL A 109 -2.71 -9.48 13.03
N LEU A 110 -1.87 -10.41 12.60
CA LEU A 110 -2.20 -11.36 11.53
C LEU A 110 -3.39 -12.26 11.91
N ASN A 111 -3.44 -12.72 13.16
CA ASN A 111 -4.55 -13.53 13.66
C ASN A 111 -5.86 -12.73 13.71
N ASN A 112 -5.83 -11.47 14.18
CA ASN A 112 -7.01 -10.60 14.18
C ASN A 112 -7.51 -10.34 12.76
N PHE A 113 -6.63 -10.10 11.78
CA PHE A 113 -7.05 -9.97 10.38
C PHE A 113 -7.64 -11.25 9.81
N LYS A 114 -7.14 -12.42 10.21
CA LYS A 114 -7.71 -13.70 9.81
C LYS A 114 -9.13 -13.87 10.35
N VAL A 115 -9.39 -13.46 11.60
CA VAL A 115 -10.76 -13.45 12.18
C VAL A 115 -11.68 -12.52 11.38
N LEU A 116 -11.18 -11.36 10.97
CA LEU A 116 -11.90 -10.43 10.11
C LEU A 116 -12.10 -10.92 8.66
N GLY A 117 -11.58 -12.11 8.30
CA GLY A 117 -11.63 -12.62 6.94
C GLY A 117 -10.77 -11.85 5.94
N VAL A 118 -9.72 -11.16 6.42
CA VAL A 118 -8.80 -10.36 5.61
C VAL A 118 -7.42 -10.99 5.64
N SER A 119 -6.79 -11.13 4.46
CA SER A 119 -5.39 -11.53 4.40
C SER A 119 -4.47 -10.32 4.53
N ALA A 120 -3.46 -10.47 5.36
CA ALA A 120 -2.37 -9.52 5.51
C ALA A 120 -1.03 -10.28 5.52
N HIS A 121 0.03 -9.61 5.11
CA HIS A 121 1.38 -10.16 5.16
C HIS A 121 2.37 -9.07 5.60
N PRO A 122 3.40 -9.41 6.37
CA PRO A 122 4.44 -8.48 6.75
C PRO A 122 5.28 -8.11 5.54
N LEU A 123 5.66 -6.84 5.44
CA LEU A 123 6.58 -6.40 4.41
C LEU A 123 8.03 -6.68 4.82
N SER A 124 8.81 -7.24 3.93
CA SER A 124 10.26 -7.27 4.05
C SER A 124 10.86 -5.86 3.95
N GLY A 125 12.12 -5.70 4.37
CA GLY A 125 12.82 -4.43 4.23
C GLY A 125 12.88 -3.94 2.78
N TYR A 126 13.10 -4.85 1.83
CA TYR A 126 13.07 -4.54 0.39
C TYR A 126 11.70 -4.02 -0.07
N GLU A 127 10.63 -4.71 0.30
CA GLU A 127 9.26 -4.31 -0.06
C GLU A 127 8.89 -2.96 0.54
N ARG A 128 9.32 -2.69 1.79
CA ARG A 128 9.13 -1.39 2.43
C ARG A 128 9.85 -0.28 1.68
N LEU A 129 11.11 -0.49 1.26
CA LEU A 129 11.84 0.46 0.44
C LEU A 129 11.16 0.70 -0.91
N LYS A 130 10.63 -0.35 -1.54
CA LYS A 130 9.87 -0.25 -2.78
C LYS A 130 8.59 0.60 -2.61
N VAL A 131 7.87 0.44 -1.50
CA VAL A 131 6.69 1.27 -1.19
C VAL A 131 7.09 2.73 -1.03
N LEU A 132 8.15 3.01 -0.25
CA LEU A 132 8.65 4.38 -0.05
C LEU A 132 9.14 5.00 -1.36
N HIS A 133 9.89 4.24 -2.17
CA HIS A 133 10.29 4.69 -3.50
C HIS A 133 9.08 5.09 -4.34
N GLY A 134 8.01 4.27 -4.37
CA GLY A 134 6.80 4.58 -5.12
C GLY A 134 6.08 5.86 -4.68
N VAL A 135 6.18 6.23 -3.39
CA VAL A 135 5.66 7.50 -2.88
C VAL A 135 6.45 8.70 -3.42
N PHE A 136 7.78 8.57 -3.47
CA PHE A 136 8.67 9.64 -3.97
C PHE A 136 8.84 9.65 -5.48
N HIS A 137 8.39 8.60 -6.18
CA HIS A 137 8.47 8.46 -7.64
C HIS A 137 7.07 8.19 -8.24
N PRO A 138 6.13 9.13 -8.12
CA PRO A 138 4.73 8.92 -8.54
C PRO A 138 4.57 8.75 -10.07
N ALA A 139 5.61 8.98 -10.85
CA ALA A 139 5.62 8.72 -12.29
C ALA A 139 5.78 7.24 -12.65
N GLY A 140 5.99 6.34 -11.65
CA GLY A 140 6.17 4.92 -11.88
C GLY A 140 7.60 4.54 -12.30
N GLU A 141 8.59 5.31 -11.87
CA GLU A 141 10.00 4.97 -12.10
C GLU A 141 10.33 3.60 -11.48
N PRO A 142 11.11 2.74 -12.19
CA PRO A 142 11.41 1.40 -11.69
C PRO A 142 12.31 1.47 -10.46
N PHE A 143 11.96 0.68 -9.43
CA PHE A 143 12.77 0.51 -8.23
C PHE A 143 13.83 -0.57 -8.47
N SER A 144 15.10 -0.20 -8.33
CA SER A 144 16.24 -1.11 -8.40
C SER A 144 17.09 -0.92 -7.15
N PHE A 145 17.23 -1.99 -6.36
CA PHE A 145 17.98 -1.97 -5.10
C PHE A 145 18.46 -3.37 -4.75
N SER A 146 19.72 -3.45 -4.25
CA SER A 146 20.26 -4.63 -3.57
C SER A 146 21.02 -4.20 -2.32
N TYR A 147 20.89 -4.96 -1.23
CA TYR A 147 21.67 -4.73 -0.01
C TYR A 147 23.17 -4.84 -0.24
N ASP A 148 23.60 -5.65 -1.21
CA ASP A 148 25.02 -5.85 -1.55
C ASP A 148 25.69 -4.59 -2.12
N TRP A 149 24.88 -3.64 -2.58
CA TRP A 149 25.41 -2.38 -3.12
C TRP A 149 25.78 -1.36 -2.04
N LEU A 150 25.24 -1.48 -0.84
CA LEU A 150 25.44 -0.47 0.22
C LEU A 150 26.91 -0.39 0.66
N THR A 151 27.53 -1.54 0.94
CA THR A 151 28.90 -1.58 1.48
C THR A 151 29.96 -1.06 0.50
N PRO A 152 30.01 -1.53 -0.77
CA PRO A 152 31.04 -1.10 -1.69
C PRO A 152 30.86 0.32 -2.24
N THR A 153 29.63 0.84 -2.29
CA THR A 153 29.34 2.16 -2.87
C THR A 153 29.33 3.28 -1.85
N GLY A 154 29.22 2.96 -0.56
CA GLY A 154 29.00 3.95 0.50
C GLY A 154 27.62 4.61 0.47
N LEU A 155 26.73 4.15 -0.41
CA LEU A 155 25.34 4.62 -0.48
C LEU A 155 24.53 4.07 0.70
N THR A 156 23.46 4.76 1.03
CA THR A 156 22.49 4.37 2.06
C THR A 156 21.15 4.00 1.40
N THR A 157 20.27 3.34 2.13
CA THR A 157 18.91 3.04 1.63
C THR A 157 18.14 4.29 1.21
N LYS A 158 18.47 5.46 1.78
CA LYS A 158 17.84 6.75 1.43
C LYS A 158 18.14 7.17 0.00
N ASP A 159 19.37 6.89 -0.48
CA ASP A 159 19.80 7.27 -1.82
C ASP A 159 18.99 6.55 -2.92
N PHE A 160 18.45 5.36 -2.60
CA PHE A 160 17.62 4.58 -3.53
C PHE A 160 16.14 4.96 -3.51
N ILE A 161 15.68 5.66 -2.48
CA ILE A 161 14.28 6.09 -2.36
C ILE A 161 14.08 7.59 -2.58
N ALA A 162 15.14 8.38 -2.46
CA ALA A 162 15.07 9.82 -2.63
C ALA A 162 14.76 10.21 -4.08
N PRO A 163 13.94 11.25 -4.31
CA PRO A 163 13.72 11.77 -5.66
C PRO A 163 14.97 12.46 -6.17
N SER A 164 15.13 12.54 -7.50
CA SER A 164 16.29 13.18 -8.15
C SER A 164 16.43 14.67 -7.80
N SER A 165 15.34 15.32 -7.47
CA SER A 165 15.32 16.71 -6.98
C SER A 165 14.08 16.96 -6.13
N PHE A 166 14.24 17.85 -5.15
CA PHE A 166 13.15 18.31 -4.32
C PHE A 166 13.26 19.81 -4.12
N LYS A 167 12.22 20.56 -4.46
CA LYS A 167 12.22 22.01 -4.37
C LYS A 167 10.92 22.50 -3.74
N PHE A 168 11.04 23.20 -2.62
CA PHE A 168 9.95 23.99 -2.06
C PHE A 168 9.97 25.39 -2.70
N GLY A 169 8.79 25.83 -3.12
CA GLY A 169 8.56 27.20 -3.60
C GLY A 169 7.79 28.03 -2.59
N GLU A 170 7.53 29.27 -2.93
CA GLU A 170 6.57 30.07 -2.20
C GLU A 170 5.16 29.57 -2.52
N GLY A 171 4.41 29.12 -1.49
CA GLY A 171 3.03 28.65 -1.65
C GLY A 171 2.78 27.22 -1.23
N ARG A 172 1.65 26.65 -1.72
CA ARG A 172 1.16 25.32 -1.31
C ARG A 172 1.79 24.14 -2.06
N TYR A 173 2.63 24.43 -3.05
CA TYR A 173 3.15 23.42 -3.97
C TYR A 173 4.65 23.20 -3.75
N PHE A 174 5.08 21.98 -3.97
CA PHE A 174 6.48 21.61 -4.06
C PHE A 174 6.74 20.86 -5.36
N ALA A 175 7.95 20.92 -5.86
CA ALA A 175 8.38 20.14 -7.00
C ALA A 175 9.20 18.93 -6.52
N MET A 176 8.96 17.76 -7.11
CA MET A 176 9.63 16.50 -6.83
C MET A 176 9.96 15.83 -8.17
N GLY A 177 11.23 15.88 -8.57
CA GLY A 177 11.63 15.53 -9.92
C GLY A 177 10.89 16.39 -10.95
N LYS A 178 10.17 15.75 -11.86
CA LYS A 178 9.37 16.41 -12.91
C LYS A 178 7.89 16.62 -12.51
N LYS A 179 7.52 16.30 -11.29
CA LYS A 179 6.14 16.38 -10.81
C LYS A 179 5.97 17.53 -9.83
N THR A 180 4.76 18.07 -9.79
CA THR A 180 4.35 19.05 -8.79
C THR A 180 3.38 18.39 -7.82
N GLY A 181 3.64 18.53 -6.53
CA GLY A 181 2.83 17.99 -5.45
C GLY A 181 2.26 19.09 -4.56
N ALA A 182 1.18 18.74 -3.88
CA ALA A 182 0.61 19.50 -2.79
C ALA A 182 0.22 18.55 -1.66
N VAL A 183 0.31 19.02 -0.42
CA VAL A 183 -0.13 18.28 0.75
C VAL A 183 -1.38 18.95 1.29
N SER A 184 -2.41 18.17 1.54
CA SER A 184 -3.61 18.58 2.25
C SER A 184 -3.82 17.64 3.42
N PHE A 185 -4.35 18.15 4.52
CA PHE A 185 -4.74 17.34 5.65
C PHE A 185 -6.22 17.57 5.97
N LEU A 186 -6.85 16.54 6.50
CA LEU A 186 -8.21 16.60 7.00
C LEU A 186 -8.15 16.56 8.52
N GLU A 187 -8.72 17.57 9.16
CA GLU A 187 -8.91 17.62 10.59
C GLU A 187 -10.40 17.44 10.91
N ILE A 188 -10.71 16.49 11.78
CA ILE A 188 -12.07 16.25 12.24
C ILE A 188 -12.22 17.00 13.56
N LEU A 189 -12.96 18.11 13.55
CA LEU A 189 -13.16 18.97 14.72
C LEU A 189 -14.41 18.58 15.51
N ALA A 190 -15.34 17.84 14.93
CA ALA A 190 -16.55 17.37 15.60
C ALA A 190 -16.27 16.05 16.35
N PRO A 191 -16.69 15.92 17.62
CA PRO A 191 -16.53 14.69 18.38
C PRO A 191 -17.42 13.55 17.86
N GLU A 192 -18.50 13.88 17.15
CA GLU A 192 -19.44 12.94 16.57
C GLU A 192 -19.78 13.33 15.14
N LEU A 193 -19.90 12.34 14.26
CA LEU A 193 -20.44 12.51 12.91
C LEU A 193 -21.93 12.19 12.97
N ASN A 194 -22.76 13.18 12.69
CA ASN A 194 -24.22 12.99 12.54
C ASN A 194 -24.57 12.30 11.23
#